data_40624219b11153442bc3d47c5e537ac4
#
_entry.id   40624219b11153442bc3d47c5e537ac4
#
_cell.length_a   1.000
_cell.length_b   1.000
_cell.length_c   1.000
_cell.angle_alpha   90.00
_cell.angle_beta   90.00
_cell.angle_gamma   90.00
#
_symmetry.space_group_name_H-M   'P 1'
#
loop_
_entity.id
_entity.type
_entity.pdbx_description
1 polymer ?
#
loop_
_entity_poly.entity_id
_entity_poly.type
_entity_poly.pdbx_seq_one_letter_code
_entity_poly.pdbx_strand_id
1 'polypeptide(L)'
;IMNQVLFLGKVLLLLCFFATQLVTAQTVSTDYATQINSTFSNLDKTRIPHKLLVDYAMEFEELSNFNGVLTSNNITNKGTYTGIYNTLLMARVNANVTGLVNPTIFKNNWDNLRQTNKIVLSGLYYKYNEFKPNAPNNTITITNGKLYDKFVGGIWQNPYDEKQVFAVTAPIVKYNSLSMQVQLPTALWYTNQASNVQSIEIDFNDGLGYQTVTFGQIKNVAYTTAGLKEWKYKLTLTNNQILYSHSKIQIDADIPPIVAATFRRTITQPCSQNAFGVDEVDFNGTRQYVGTSNQAILEIDYALNDCVIRKPLIVVEGYDSGLLGVENALG
;
A
#
# COMPACT_ATOMS: atom_id res chain seq x y z
N ILE A 1 -29.55 -5.68 51.33
CA ILE A 1 -28.44 -6.61 51.13
C ILE A 1 -28.72 -7.57 49.95
N MET A 2 -29.90 -8.19 49.88
CA MET A 2 -30.26 -9.16 48.85
C MET A 2 -30.26 -8.56 47.43
N ASN A 3 -30.70 -7.32 47.23
CA ASN A 3 -30.72 -6.65 45.91
C ASN A 3 -29.30 -6.24 45.41
N GLN A 4 -28.36 -5.97 46.31
CA GLN A 4 -26.98 -5.65 45.92
C GLN A 4 -26.22 -6.90 45.45
N VAL A 5 -26.45 -8.03 46.09
CA VAL A 5 -25.82 -9.30 45.68
C VAL A 5 -26.33 -9.76 44.30
N LEU A 6 -27.62 -9.55 44.02
CA LEU A 6 -28.19 -9.85 42.69
C LEU A 6 -27.64 -8.93 41.58
N PHE A 7 -27.37 -7.67 41.91
CA PHE A 7 -26.78 -6.70 40.95
C PHE A 7 -25.32 -7.03 40.68
N LEU A 8 -24.52 -7.34 41.70
CA LEU A 8 -23.13 -7.78 41.52
C LEU A 8 -23.03 -9.06 40.67
N GLY A 9 -23.92 -10.03 40.90
CA GLY A 9 -23.97 -11.25 40.11
C GLY A 9 -24.25 -11.00 38.63
N LYS A 10 -25.15 -10.10 38.30
CA LYS A 10 -25.45 -9.72 36.90
C LYS A 10 -24.30 -8.99 36.24
N VAL A 11 -23.60 -8.09 36.95
CA VAL A 11 -22.42 -7.37 36.43
C VAL A 11 -21.26 -8.34 36.19
N LEU A 12 -21.04 -9.29 37.10
CA LEU A 12 -20.00 -10.30 36.96
C LEU A 12 -20.27 -11.23 35.74
N LEU A 13 -21.55 -11.63 35.55
CA LEU A 13 -21.96 -12.44 34.40
C LEU A 13 -21.77 -11.69 33.08
N LEU A 14 -22.05 -10.37 33.06
CA LEU A 14 -21.83 -9.52 31.87
C LEU A 14 -20.35 -9.37 31.54
N LEU A 15 -19.50 -9.17 32.57
CA LEU A 15 -18.05 -9.10 32.39
C LEU A 15 -17.44 -10.42 31.89
N CYS A 16 -17.93 -11.58 32.35
CA CYS A 16 -17.51 -12.87 31.82
C CYS A 16 -17.94 -13.06 30.36
N PHE A 17 -19.10 -12.54 29.95
CA PHE A 17 -19.57 -12.61 28.55
C PHE A 17 -18.72 -11.76 27.61
N PHE A 18 -18.28 -10.58 28.05
CA PHE A 18 -17.37 -9.74 27.27
C PHE A 18 -15.95 -10.31 27.22
N ALA A 19 -15.47 -10.93 28.29
CA ALA A 19 -14.15 -11.55 28.30
C ALA A 19 -14.07 -12.77 27.35
N THR A 20 -15.15 -13.56 27.23
CA THR A 20 -15.21 -14.68 26.28
C THR A 20 -15.29 -14.21 24.83
N GLN A 21 -15.93 -13.08 24.54
CA GLN A 21 -15.97 -12.50 23.20
C GLN A 21 -14.59 -11.95 22.76
N LEU A 22 -13.82 -11.37 23.69
CA LEU A 22 -12.47 -10.88 23.40
C LEU A 22 -11.50 -12.05 23.12
N VAL A 23 -11.65 -13.18 23.83
CA VAL A 23 -10.81 -14.36 23.61
C VAL A 23 -11.13 -15.04 22.27
N THR A 24 -12.40 -15.05 21.84
CA THR A 24 -12.77 -15.61 20.52
C THR A 24 -12.32 -14.73 19.36
N ALA A 25 -12.27 -13.40 19.52
CA ALA A 25 -11.75 -12.50 18.49
C ALA A 25 -10.23 -12.66 18.27
N GLN A 26 -9.47 -12.99 19.30
CA GLN A 26 -8.03 -13.25 19.20
C GLN A 26 -7.72 -14.63 18.59
N THR A 27 -8.58 -15.61 18.78
CA THR A 27 -8.42 -16.95 18.18
C THR A 27 -8.77 -16.99 16.70
N VAL A 28 -9.60 -16.07 16.19
CA VAL A 28 -10.00 -16.05 14.78
C VAL A 28 -8.83 -15.72 13.85
N SER A 29 -7.91 -14.82 14.23
CA SER A 29 -6.77 -14.47 13.36
C SER A 29 -5.67 -15.55 13.34
N THR A 30 -5.45 -16.24 14.45
CA THR A 30 -4.57 -17.44 14.49
C THR A 30 -5.22 -18.61 13.80
N ASP A 31 -6.54 -18.68 13.75
CA ASP A 31 -7.30 -19.75 13.14
C ASP A 31 -7.22 -19.71 11.60
N TYR A 32 -7.25 -18.52 10.98
CA TYR A 32 -7.16 -18.39 9.52
C TYR A 32 -5.85 -18.97 8.95
N ALA A 33 -4.70 -18.58 9.49
CA ALA A 33 -3.41 -19.09 9.03
C ALA A 33 -3.30 -20.60 9.24
N THR A 34 -3.84 -21.11 10.35
CA THR A 34 -3.88 -22.53 10.67
C THR A 34 -4.78 -23.28 9.69
N GLN A 35 -5.97 -22.75 9.39
CA GLN A 35 -6.92 -23.35 8.45
C GLN A 35 -6.36 -23.40 7.03
N ILE A 36 -5.81 -22.28 6.53
CA ILE A 36 -5.18 -22.21 5.20
C ILE A 36 -4.02 -23.19 5.11
N ASN A 37 -3.12 -23.20 6.08
CA ASN A 37 -1.99 -24.13 6.08
C ASN A 37 -2.46 -25.59 6.13
N SER A 38 -3.50 -25.91 6.90
CA SER A 38 -4.10 -27.23 6.96
C SER A 38 -4.72 -27.62 5.62
N THR A 39 -5.52 -26.75 5.01
CA THR A 39 -6.21 -26.97 3.74
C THR A 39 -5.22 -27.28 2.62
N PHE A 40 -4.12 -26.56 2.56
CA PHE A 40 -3.08 -26.67 1.52
C PHE A 40 -1.91 -27.60 1.89
N SER A 41 -2.00 -28.32 3.02
CA SER A 41 -0.90 -29.15 3.53
C SER A 41 -0.51 -30.31 2.62
N ASN A 42 -1.44 -30.82 1.85
CA ASN A 42 -1.25 -32.00 1.00
C ASN A 42 -1.06 -31.69 -0.49
N LEU A 43 -1.02 -30.40 -0.85
CA LEU A 43 -0.58 -30.01 -2.18
C LEU A 43 0.94 -29.98 -2.24
N ASP A 44 1.51 -30.48 -3.33
CA ASP A 44 2.92 -30.31 -3.64
C ASP A 44 3.19 -28.88 -4.09
N LYS A 45 3.52 -28.02 -3.13
CA LYS A 45 3.80 -26.59 -3.37
C LYS A 45 4.97 -26.35 -4.31
N THR A 46 5.82 -27.35 -4.57
CA THR A 46 6.92 -27.23 -5.54
C THR A 46 6.43 -27.19 -6.98
N ARG A 47 5.21 -27.70 -7.23
CA ARG A 47 4.54 -27.69 -8.53
C ARG A 47 3.86 -26.37 -8.86
N ILE A 48 3.76 -25.43 -7.89
CA ILE A 48 3.15 -24.12 -8.11
C ILE A 48 4.16 -23.25 -8.87
N PRO A 49 3.88 -22.89 -10.13
CA PRO A 49 4.76 -22.00 -10.89
C PRO A 49 4.95 -20.68 -10.14
N HIS A 50 6.10 -20.04 -10.30
CA HIS A 50 6.44 -18.78 -9.65
C HIS A 50 6.36 -18.78 -8.11
N LYS A 51 5.89 -19.87 -7.48
CA LYS A 51 5.69 -20.02 -6.02
C LYS A 51 4.73 -18.98 -5.42
N LEU A 52 3.82 -18.47 -6.24
CA LEU A 52 2.77 -17.52 -5.90
C LEU A 52 1.43 -18.12 -6.28
N LEU A 53 0.54 -18.30 -5.30
CA LEU A 53 -0.83 -18.79 -5.46
C LEU A 53 -1.79 -17.88 -4.73
N VAL A 54 -2.63 -17.14 -5.45
CA VAL A 54 -3.54 -16.15 -4.85
C VAL A 54 -4.59 -16.81 -3.99
N ASP A 55 -5.09 -18.01 -4.37
CA ASP A 55 -6.04 -18.77 -3.54
C ASP A 55 -5.49 -19.18 -2.14
N TYR A 56 -4.18 -19.06 -1.94
CA TYR A 56 -3.54 -19.28 -0.65
C TYR A 56 -3.47 -17.99 0.19
N ALA A 57 -3.73 -16.82 -0.40
CA ALA A 57 -3.56 -15.51 0.19
C ALA A 57 -4.85 -14.96 0.78
N MET A 58 -4.70 -14.02 1.70
CA MET A 58 -5.69 -12.98 1.92
C MET A 58 -5.40 -11.86 0.92
N GLU A 59 -6.36 -11.53 0.07
CA GLU A 59 -6.21 -10.47 -0.93
C GLU A 59 -6.50 -9.11 -0.31
N PHE A 60 -5.55 -8.19 -0.46
CA PHE A 60 -5.70 -6.77 -0.10
C PHE A 60 -6.10 -5.93 -1.31
N GLU A 61 -5.79 -6.44 -2.50
CA GLU A 61 -6.18 -5.87 -3.78
C GLU A 61 -6.37 -7.00 -4.78
N GLU A 62 -7.37 -6.88 -5.66
CA GLU A 62 -7.64 -7.86 -6.69
C GLU A 62 -6.62 -7.74 -7.84
N LEU A 63 -5.65 -8.65 -7.89
CA LEU A 63 -4.54 -8.61 -8.84
C LEU A 63 -5.00 -8.65 -10.30
N SER A 64 -6.11 -9.32 -10.59
CA SER A 64 -6.66 -9.48 -11.94
C SER A 64 -7.04 -8.15 -12.59
N ASN A 65 -7.36 -7.13 -11.80
CA ASN A 65 -7.63 -5.79 -12.29
C ASN A 65 -6.39 -5.12 -12.91
N PHE A 66 -5.18 -5.52 -12.50
CA PHE A 66 -3.91 -4.93 -12.93
C PHE A 66 -3.14 -5.81 -13.92
N ASN A 67 -3.85 -6.47 -14.81
CA ASN A 67 -3.34 -7.47 -15.76
C ASN A 67 -2.60 -6.87 -16.97
N GLY A 68 -2.43 -5.56 -17.00
CA GLY A 68 -1.79 -4.84 -18.13
C GLY A 68 -2.77 -4.20 -19.11
N VAL A 69 -4.08 -4.23 -18.82
CA VAL A 69 -5.10 -3.53 -19.63
C VAL A 69 -5.60 -2.32 -18.83
N LEU A 70 -5.58 -1.13 -19.45
CA LEU A 70 -6.06 0.09 -18.78
C LEU A 70 -7.59 0.09 -18.67
N THR A 71 -8.07 0.38 -17.47
CA THR A 71 -9.48 0.58 -17.19
C THR A 71 -9.64 1.77 -16.22
N SER A 72 -10.85 2.33 -16.12
CA SER A 72 -11.11 3.41 -15.16
C SER A 72 -10.92 2.97 -13.68
N ASN A 73 -10.91 1.67 -13.43
CA ASN A 73 -10.93 1.10 -12.08
C ASN A 73 -9.55 0.63 -11.60
N ASN A 74 -8.53 0.63 -12.46
CA ASN A 74 -7.19 0.15 -12.10
C ASN A 74 -6.12 1.26 -12.09
N ILE A 75 -6.54 2.48 -11.79
CA ILE A 75 -5.62 3.59 -11.56
C ILE A 75 -4.83 3.31 -10.28
N THR A 76 -3.52 3.20 -10.41
CA THR A 76 -2.65 2.95 -9.27
C THR A 76 -2.41 4.23 -8.46
N ASN A 77 -2.47 4.08 -7.17
CA ASN A 77 -1.97 5.03 -6.19
C ASN A 77 -1.13 4.27 -5.16
N LYS A 78 -0.59 4.97 -4.18
CA LYS A 78 0.23 4.33 -3.16
C LYS A 78 -0.51 3.21 -2.41
N GLY A 79 -1.76 3.45 -2.00
CA GLY A 79 -2.58 2.47 -1.27
C GLY A 79 -2.82 1.20 -2.10
N THR A 80 -3.34 1.36 -3.32
CA THR A 80 -3.56 0.28 -4.27
C THR A 80 -2.27 -0.50 -4.56
N TYR A 81 -1.17 0.20 -4.82
CA TYR A 81 0.13 -0.41 -5.07
C TYR A 81 0.61 -1.26 -3.87
N THR A 82 0.43 -0.73 -2.68
CA THR A 82 0.76 -1.46 -1.44
C THR A 82 -0.14 -2.68 -1.27
N GLY A 83 -1.44 -2.54 -1.57
CA GLY A 83 -2.39 -3.66 -1.56
C GLY A 83 -1.97 -4.79 -2.50
N ILE A 84 -1.61 -4.44 -3.76
CA ILE A 84 -1.08 -5.40 -4.74
C ILE A 84 0.17 -6.11 -4.17
N TYR A 85 1.14 -5.35 -3.65
CA TYR A 85 2.36 -5.90 -3.09
C TYR A 85 2.09 -6.85 -1.92
N ASN A 86 1.19 -6.47 -1.01
CA ASN A 86 0.82 -7.28 0.15
C ASN A 86 0.08 -8.56 -0.26
N THR A 87 -0.80 -8.49 -1.27
CA THR A 87 -1.46 -9.68 -1.83
C THR A 87 -0.41 -10.66 -2.37
N LEU A 88 0.56 -10.19 -3.17
CA LEU A 88 1.67 -11.01 -3.67
C LEU A 88 2.50 -11.60 -2.53
N LEU A 89 2.76 -10.83 -1.48
CA LEU A 89 3.50 -11.26 -0.32
C LEU A 89 2.78 -12.38 0.44
N MET A 90 1.46 -12.27 0.57
CA MET A 90 0.60 -13.30 1.20
C MET A 90 0.44 -14.54 0.32
N ALA A 91 0.46 -14.37 -1.01
CA ALA A 91 0.34 -15.47 -1.97
C ALA A 91 1.55 -16.41 -2.02
N ARG A 92 2.61 -16.10 -1.30
CA ARG A 92 3.83 -16.92 -1.27
C ARG A 92 3.55 -18.28 -0.63
N VAL A 93 3.73 -19.33 -1.40
CA VAL A 93 3.71 -20.71 -0.88
C VAL A 93 5.11 -21.19 -0.45
N ASN A 94 6.12 -20.36 -0.65
CA ASN A 94 7.50 -20.56 -0.21
C ASN A 94 8.09 -19.23 0.27
N ALA A 95 8.92 -19.25 1.29
CA ALA A 95 9.54 -18.04 1.85
C ALA A 95 10.41 -17.27 0.83
N ASN A 96 11.00 -18.00 -0.13
CA ASN A 96 11.92 -17.42 -1.10
C ASN A 96 11.24 -17.30 -2.47
N VAL A 97 10.58 -16.18 -2.72
CA VAL A 97 10.08 -15.79 -4.04
C VAL A 97 10.99 -14.68 -4.59
N THR A 98 11.49 -14.90 -5.80
CA THR A 98 12.35 -13.92 -6.48
C THR A 98 11.67 -12.56 -6.58
N GLY A 99 12.40 -11.50 -6.24
CA GLY A 99 11.94 -10.12 -6.35
C GLY A 99 11.06 -9.63 -5.20
N LEU A 100 10.46 -10.50 -4.39
CA LEU A 100 9.71 -10.09 -3.21
C LEU A 100 10.64 -9.92 -2.02
N VAL A 101 10.62 -8.76 -1.41
CA VAL A 101 11.33 -8.43 -0.17
C VAL A 101 10.33 -8.36 0.99
N ASN A 102 10.81 -8.45 2.22
CA ASN A 102 9.92 -8.29 3.37
C ASN A 102 9.42 -6.83 3.48
N PRO A 103 8.31 -6.57 4.20
CA PRO A 103 7.71 -5.24 4.32
C PRO A 103 8.68 -4.17 4.84
N THR A 104 9.55 -4.52 5.78
CA THR A 104 10.54 -3.59 6.33
C THR A 104 11.55 -3.14 5.27
N ILE A 105 12.07 -4.08 4.47
CA ILE A 105 12.99 -3.75 3.38
C ILE A 105 12.26 -2.93 2.29
N PHE A 106 11.03 -3.32 1.96
CA PHE A 106 10.20 -2.58 1.00
C PHE A 106 10.01 -1.13 1.45
N LYS A 107 9.60 -0.91 2.70
CA LYS A 107 9.43 0.42 3.30
C LYS A 107 10.76 1.20 3.29
N ASN A 108 11.84 0.60 3.78
CA ASN A 108 13.14 1.26 3.85
C ASN A 108 13.66 1.67 2.46
N ASN A 109 13.49 0.83 1.45
CA ASN A 109 13.87 1.18 0.07
C ASN A 109 13.10 2.40 -0.41
N TRP A 110 11.80 2.47 -0.11
CA TRP A 110 10.96 3.58 -0.52
C TRP A 110 11.35 4.86 0.23
N ASP A 111 11.45 4.81 1.55
CA ASP A 111 11.75 5.97 2.39
C ASP A 111 13.15 6.55 2.11
N ASN A 112 14.15 5.68 1.96
CA ASN A 112 15.53 6.10 1.72
C ASN A 112 15.75 6.77 0.35
N LEU A 113 14.91 6.45 -0.65
CA LEU A 113 15.04 6.99 -2.00
C LEU A 113 14.17 8.22 -2.25
N ARG A 114 13.31 8.59 -1.30
CA ARG A 114 12.46 9.78 -1.41
C ARG A 114 13.32 11.04 -1.40
N GLN A 115 12.94 12.02 -2.23
CA GLN A 115 13.59 13.31 -2.32
C GLN A 115 12.53 14.39 -2.54
N THR A 116 12.72 15.56 -1.94
CA THR A 116 11.76 16.67 -2.00
C THR A 116 11.63 17.32 -3.38
N ASN A 117 12.68 17.24 -4.19
CA ASN A 117 12.75 17.85 -5.52
C ASN A 117 12.61 16.85 -6.66
N LYS A 118 12.29 15.60 -6.37
CA LYS A 118 12.20 14.53 -7.35
C LYS A 118 11.06 13.58 -7.01
N ILE A 119 10.30 13.17 -8.04
CA ILE A 119 9.30 12.12 -7.91
C ILE A 119 9.98 10.79 -8.15
N VAL A 120 10.01 9.96 -7.12
CA VAL A 120 10.60 8.62 -7.16
C VAL A 120 9.48 7.60 -7.33
N LEU A 121 9.44 6.96 -8.49
CA LEU A 121 8.44 5.94 -8.81
C LEU A 121 8.80 4.59 -8.17
N SER A 122 7.79 3.79 -7.91
CA SER A 122 7.92 2.37 -7.64
C SER A 122 7.09 1.57 -8.63
N GLY A 123 7.64 0.45 -9.10
CA GLY A 123 6.98 -0.40 -10.08
C GLY A 123 7.12 -1.89 -9.72
N LEU A 124 6.15 -2.67 -10.17
CA LEU A 124 6.19 -4.12 -10.04
C LEU A 124 5.66 -4.81 -11.30
N TYR A 125 6.24 -5.96 -11.62
CA TYR A 125 5.73 -6.88 -12.62
C TYR A 125 5.93 -8.32 -12.14
N TYR A 126 4.84 -9.04 -11.92
CA TYR A 126 4.87 -10.42 -11.44
C TYR A 126 4.00 -11.33 -12.29
N LYS A 127 4.47 -12.58 -12.46
CA LYS A 127 3.60 -13.70 -12.78
C LYS A 127 3.23 -14.43 -11.50
N TYR A 128 1.97 -14.83 -11.40
CA TYR A 128 1.39 -15.54 -10.28
C TYR A 128 0.40 -16.58 -10.78
N ASN A 129 -0.17 -17.37 -9.90
CA ASN A 129 -1.11 -18.42 -10.25
C ASN A 129 -2.41 -18.28 -9.46
N GLU A 130 -3.46 -18.75 -10.08
CA GLU A 130 -4.77 -19.01 -9.49
C GLU A 130 -5.20 -20.42 -9.83
N PHE A 131 -6.09 -21.02 -9.05
CA PHE A 131 -6.74 -22.25 -9.47
C PHE A 131 -7.62 -21.99 -10.69
N LYS A 132 -7.63 -22.94 -11.62
CA LYS A 132 -8.61 -22.95 -12.71
C LYS A 132 -10.01 -22.95 -12.12
N PRO A 133 -10.99 -22.26 -12.73
CA PRO A 133 -12.35 -22.17 -12.19
C PRO A 133 -13.01 -23.53 -11.90
N ASN A 134 -12.63 -24.56 -12.64
CA ASN A 134 -13.15 -25.92 -12.50
C ASN A 134 -12.15 -26.89 -11.81
N ALA A 135 -11.08 -26.39 -11.21
CA ALA A 135 -10.05 -27.22 -10.60
C ALA A 135 -10.59 -28.18 -9.53
N PRO A 136 -11.49 -27.78 -8.61
CA PRO A 136 -12.01 -28.66 -7.57
C PRO A 136 -12.68 -29.93 -8.08
N ASN A 137 -13.24 -29.91 -9.29
CA ASN A 137 -13.94 -31.07 -9.85
C ASN A 137 -13.07 -31.90 -10.79
N ASN A 138 -12.05 -31.28 -11.41
CA ASN A 138 -11.30 -31.87 -12.50
C ASN A 138 -9.83 -32.15 -12.17
N THR A 139 -9.12 -31.21 -11.55
CA THR A 139 -7.65 -31.24 -11.44
C THR A 139 -7.13 -31.23 -10.01
N ILE A 140 -8.02 -31.08 -9.02
CA ILE A 140 -7.74 -31.20 -7.58
C ILE A 140 -8.68 -32.23 -6.99
N THR A 141 -8.21 -32.97 -5.99
CA THR A 141 -9.05 -33.79 -5.12
C THR A 141 -9.25 -33.08 -3.79
N ILE A 142 -10.50 -33.00 -3.32
CA ILE A 142 -10.82 -32.41 -2.02
C ILE A 142 -11.32 -33.53 -1.12
N THR A 143 -10.65 -33.75 0.01
CA THR A 143 -11.02 -34.75 1.00
C THR A 143 -10.87 -34.18 2.40
N ASN A 144 -11.93 -34.23 3.20
CA ASN A 144 -11.95 -33.73 4.58
C ASN A 144 -11.44 -32.27 4.68
N GLY A 145 -11.86 -31.41 3.76
CA GLY A 145 -11.45 -29.99 3.71
C GLY A 145 -10.00 -29.74 3.33
N LYS A 146 -9.27 -30.75 2.85
CA LYS A 146 -7.89 -30.63 2.38
C LYS A 146 -7.80 -30.83 0.88
N LEU A 147 -6.87 -30.10 0.26
CA LEU A 147 -6.59 -30.15 -1.17
C LEU A 147 -5.44 -31.12 -1.44
N TYR A 148 -5.60 -31.92 -2.49
CA TYR A 148 -4.62 -32.92 -2.93
C TYR A 148 -4.38 -32.78 -4.43
N ASP A 149 -3.12 -32.97 -4.84
CA ASP A 149 -2.79 -33.15 -6.24
C ASP A 149 -3.55 -34.35 -6.83
N LYS A 150 -4.11 -34.17 -8.01
CA LYS A 150 -4.81 -35.22 -8.73
C LYS A 150 -3.93 -35.80 -9.82
N PHE A 151 -3.94 -37.13 -9.92
CA PHE A 151 -3.28 -37.87 -10.96
C PHE A 151 -4.30 -38.75 -11.71
N VAL A 152 -4.21 -38.81 -13.02
CA VAL A 152 -5.00 -39.64 -13.88
C VAL A 152 -4.04 -40.50 -14.71
N GLY A 153 -4.11 -41.82 -14.54
CA GLY A 153 -3.18 -42.74 -15.19
C GLY A 153 -1.68 -42.46 -14.85
N GLY A 154 -1.43 -41.98 -13.64
CA GLY A 154 -0.07 -41.57 -13.20
C GLY A 154 0.38 -40.16 -13.67
N ILE A 155 -0.44 -39.46 -14.46
CA ILE A 155 -0.13 -38.16 -14.97
C ILE A 155 -0.76 -37.10 -14.05
N TRP A 156 0.08 -36.18 -13.56
CA TRP A 156 -0.37 -35.04 -12.76
C TRP A 156 -1.29 -34.13 -13.57
N GLN A 157 -2.39 -33.70 -12.97
CA GLN A 157 -3.36 -32.79 -13.56
C GLN A 157 -3.06 -31.37 -13.07
N ASN A 158 -2.52 -30.52 -13.95
CA ASN A 158 -2.20 -29.13 -13.59
C ASN A 158 -3.45 -28.32 -13.25
N PRO A 159 -3.64 -27.91 -11.97
CA PRO A 159 -4.80 -27.15 -11.54
C PRO A 159 -4.67 -25.64 -11.73
N TYR A 160 -3.54 -25.12 -12.16
CA TYR A 160 -3.19 -23.72 -12.09
C TYR A 160 -3.35 -23.02 -13.44
N ASP A 161 -3.89 -21.80 -13.42
CA ASP A 161 -3.79 -20.82 -14.47
C ASP A 161 -2.69 -19.81 -14.11
N GLU A 162 -1.82 -19.51 -15.08
CA GLU A 162 -0.82 -18.45 -14.93
C GLU A 162 -1.45 -17.09 -15.26
N LYS A 163 -1.27 -16.13 -14.35
CA LYS A 163 -1.72 -14.75 -14.48
C LYS A 163 -0.54 -13.80 -14.34
N GLN A 164 -0.77 -12.53 -14.59
CA GLN A 164 0.24 -11.49 -14.44
C GLN A 164 -0.36 -10.21 -13.86
N VAL A 165 0.49 -9.45 -13.18
CA VAL A 165 0.16 -8.13 -12.61
C VAL A 165 1.26 -7.15 -12.95
N PHE A 166 0.87 -5.96 -13.42
CA PHE A 166 1.78 -4.85 -13.69
C PHE A 166 1.22 -3.57 -13.10
N ALA A 167 1.99 -2.93 -12.23
CA ALA A 167 1.61 -1.68 -11.59
C ALA A 167 2.83 -0.78 -11.40
N VAL A 168 2.63 0.52 -11.65
CA VAL A 168 3.61 1.56 -11.33
C VAL A 168 2.88 2.71 -10.66
N THR A 169 3.48 3.31 -9.65
CA THR A 169 2.89 4.45 -8.94
C THR A 169 3.93 5.49 -8.56
N ALA A 170 3.47 6.74 -8.48
CA ALA A 170 4.16 7.78 -7.74
C ALA A 170 3.71 7.72 -6.27
N PRO A 171 4.63 7.91 -5.30
CA PRO A 171 4.27 7.89 -3.88
C PRO A 171 3.50 9.12 -3.44
N ILE A 172 3.40 10.12 -4.28
CA ILE A 172 2.74 11.39 -4.02
C ILE A 172 1.54 11.57 -4.94
N VAL A 173 0.51 12.21 -4.42
CA VAL A 173 -0.71 12.53 -5.17
C VAL A 173 -0.70 13.95 -5.74
N LYS A 174 0.23 14.79 -5.25
CA LYS A 174 0.30 16.21 -5.60
C LYS A 174 1.76 16.67 -5.69
N TYR A 175 2.07 17.54 -6.65
CA TYR A 175 3.37 18.17 -6.80
C TYR A 175 3.21 19.66 -7.13
N ASN A 176 3.96 20.53 -6.45
CA ASN A 176 3.77 21.99 -6.47
C ASN A 176 4.78 22.67 -7.40
N SER A 177 5.00 22.13 -8.59
CA SER A 177 5.78 22.77 -9.65
C SER A 177 5.39 22.23 -11.01
N LEU A 178 5.46 23.08 -12.01
CA LEU A 178 5.27 22.68 -13.41
C LEU A 178 6.50 21.94 -13.97
N SER A 179 7.65 22.01 -13.31
CA SER A 179 8.87 21.33 -13.72
C SER A 179 9.35 20.42 -12.60
N MET A 180 9.66 19.18 -12.95
CA MET A 180 10.07 18.17 -11.99
C MET A 180 11.06 17.18 -12.56
N GLN A 181 11.75 16.51 -11.67
CA GLN A 181 12.54 15.33 -11.98
C GLN A 181 11.77 14.07 -11.59
N VAL A 182 11.82 13.06 -12.44
CA VAL A 182 11.18 11.76 -12.20
C VAL A 182 12.23 10.68 -12.35
N GLN A 183 12.19 9.67 -11.48
CA GLN A 183 13.11 8.55 -11.51
C GLN A 183 12.40 7.26 -11.12
N LEU A 184 12.71 6.16 -11.81
CA LEU A 184 12.37 4.81 -11.40
C LEU A 184 13.66 4.07 -11.01
N PRO A 185 14.00 4.01 -9.70
CA PRO A 185 15.20 3.32 -9.25
C PRO A 185 15.08 1.81 -9.39
N THR A 186 16.20 1.14 -9.66
CA THR A 186 16.26 -0.34 -9.68
C THR A 186 15.80 -0.96 -8.36
N ALA A 187 16.12 -0.33 -7.22
CA ALA A 187 15.73 -0.81 -5.89
C ALA A 187 14.23 -0.72 -5.61
N LEU A 188 13.47 0.02 -6.44
CA LEU A 188 12.01 0.14 -6.37
C LEU A 188 11.32 -0.52 -7.57
N TRP A 189 12.04 -1.39 -8.27
CA TRP A 189 11.47 -2.26 -9.29
C TRP A 189 11.45 -3.70 -8.80
N TYR A 190 10.27 -4.24 -8.60
CA TYR A 190 10.05 -5.56 -8.02
C TYR A 190 9.49 -6.51 -9.08
N THR A 191 10.15 -7.64 -9.30
CA THR A 191 9.70 -8.60 -10.32
C THR A 191 10.27 -9.99 -10.09
N ASN A 192 9.51 -11.02 -10.40
CA ASN A 192 9.99 -12.39 -10.57
C ASN A 192 10.28 -12.73 -12.04
N GLN A 193 10.23 -11.75 -12.94
CA GLN A 193 10.34 -11.89 -14.39
C GLN A 193 11.39 -10.95 -14.98
N ALA A 194 12.48 -10.69 -14.30
CA ALA A 194 13.48 -9.68 -14.71
C ALA A 194 14.01 -9.90 -16.13
N SER A 195 14.26 -11.16 -16.51
CA SER A 195 14.75 -11.51 -17.86
C SER A 195 13.74 -11.32 -18.98
N ASN A 196 12.47 -11.19 -18.64
CA ASN A 196 11.37 -11.01 -19.59
C ASN A 196 11.04 -9.54 -19.86
N VAL A 197 11.65 -8.61 -19.11
CA VAL A 197 11.44 -7.16 -19.30
C VAL A 197 12.39 -6.66 -20.38
N GLN A 198 11.83 -6.11 -21.46
CA GLN A 198 12.60 -5.51 -22.55
C GLN A 198 12.77 -4.00 -22.35
N SER A 199 11.66 -3.28 -22.11
CA SER A 199 11.70 -1.83 -21.90
C SER A 199 10.51 -1.34 -21.08
N ILE A 200 10.72 -0.18 -20.43
CA ILE A 200 9.66 0.60 -19.79
C ILE A 200 9.63 1.98 -20.42
N GLU A 201 8.43 2.43 -20.77
CA GLU A 201 8.17 3.75 -21.30
C GLU A 201 7.08 4.43 -20.46
N ILE A 202 7.15 5.73 -20.30
CA ILE A 202 6.18 6.53 -19.55
C ILE A 202 5.68 7.66 -20.43
N ASP A 203 4.37 7.78 -20.54
CA ASP A 203 3.70 8.98 -21.02
C ASP A 203 3.30 9.81 -19.79
N PHE A 204 4.00 10.92 -19.59
CA PHE A 204 3.77 11.84 -18.48
C PHE A 204 2.57 12.76 -18.71
N ASN A 205 1.87 12.63 -19.82
CA ASN A 205 0.82 13.56 -20.25
C ASN A 205 1.35 15.00 -20.40
N ASP A 206 2.61 15.12 -20.85
CA ASP A 206 3.33 16.37 -21.10
C ASP A 206 3.30 16.79 -22.59
N GLY A 207 2.61 16.02 -23.41
CA GLY A 207 2.50 16.21 -24.86
C GLY A 207 3.58 15.50 -25.69
N LEU A 208 4.55 14.84 -25.05
CA LEU A 208 5.64 14.14 -25.74
C LEU A 208 5.34 12.65 -25.98
N GLY A 209 4.21 12.14 -25.45
CA GLY A 209 3.84 10.73 -25.55
C GLY A 209 4.75 9.82 -24.73
N TYR A 210 4.83 8.54 -25.14
CA TYR A 210 5.65 7.55 -24.43
C TYR A 210 7.16 7.81 -24.61
N GLN A 211 7.84 7.97 -23.48
CA GLN A 211 9.27 8.21 -23.38
C GLN A 211 9.96 7.03 -22.70
N THR A 212 11.02 6.50 -23.28
CA THR A 212 11.79 5.41 -22.66
C THR A 212 12.41 5.86 -21.34
N VAL A 213 12.30 5.02 -20.34
CA VAL A 213 12.86 5.22 -19.00
C VAL A 213 13.84 4.09 -18.68
N THR A 214 15.08 4.47 -18.41
CA THR A 214 16.11 3.54 -17.93
C THR A 214 16.12 3.57 -16.39
N PHE A 215 16.20 2.40 -15.77
CA PHE A 215 16.28 2.32 -14.31
C PHE A 215 17.39 3.18 -13.73
N GLY A 216 17.05 3.97 -12.72
CA GLY A 216 17.97 4.88 -12.07
C GLY A 216 18.27 6.19 -12.80
N GLN A 217 17.88 6.31 -14.07
CA GLN A 217 18.02 7.55 -14.84
C GLN A 217 16.97 8.59 -14.45
N ILE A 218 17.38 9.85 -14.35
CA ILE A 218 16.48 10.97 -14.10
C ILE A 218 15.88 11.43 -15.44
N LYS A 219 14.56 11.60 -15.46
CA LYS A 219 13.81 12.25 -16.52
C LYS A 219 13.37 13.64 -16.03
N ASN A 220 13.60 14.65 -16.83
CA ASN A 220 13.02 15.98 -16.61
C ASN A 220 11.66 16.04 -17.30
N VAL A 221 10.63 16.41 -16.57
CA VAL A 221 9.26 16.57 -17.04
C VAL A 221 8.82 17.99 -16.80
N ALA A 222 8.21 18.63 -17.78
CA ALA A 222 7.73 19.99 -17.67
C ALA A 222 6.32 20.12 -18.30
N TYR A 223 5.46 20.83 -17.62
CA TYR A 223 4.11 21.15 -18.08
C TYR A 223 3.97 22.62 -18.37
N THR A 224 3.12 22.95 -19.32
CA THR A 224 2.72 24.33 -19.61
C THR A 224 1.55 24.79 -18.75
N THR A 225 0.79 23.85 -18.19
CA THR A 225 -0.41 24.13 -17.40
C THR A 225 -0.50 23.19 -16.20
N ALA A 226 -0.94 23.74 -15.07
CA ALA A 226 -1.33 22.96 -13.90
C ALA A 226 -2.55 22.07 -14.18
N GLY A 227 -2.83 21.14 -13.30
CA GLY A 227 -3.99 20.27 -13.35
C GLY A 227 -3.68 18.81 -13.07
N LEU A 228 -4.70 18.00 -13.10
CA LEU A 228 -4.57 16.56 -12.91
C LEU A 228 -3.93 15.94 -14.16
N LYS A 229 -2.82 15.24 -13.98
CA LYS A 229 -2.11 14.53 -15.04
C LYS A 229 -2.27 13.03 -14.83
N GLU A 230 -2.63 12.32 -15.88
CA GLU A 230 -2.66 10.87 -15.91
C GLU A 230 -1.37 10.36 -16.55
N TRP A 231 -0.51 9.76 -15.75
CA TRP A 231 0.71 9.11 -16.24
C TRP A 231 0.39 7.68 -16.63
N LYS A 232 0.79 7.31 -17.85
CA LYS A 232 0.62 5.96 -18.39
C LYS A 232 1.96 5.28 -18.52
N TYR A 233 2.04 4.07 -18.04
CA TYR A 233 3.23 3.24 -18.04
C TYR A 233 3.04 2.12 -19.05
N LYS A 234 4.02 1.89 -19.87
CA LYS A 234 4.05 0.83 -20.87
C LYS A 234 5.24 -0.06 -20.62
N LEU A 235 4.98 -1.32 -20.36
CA LEU A 235 5.99 -2.37 -20.21
C LEU A 235 5.98 -3.23 -21.47
N THR A 236 7.12 -3.30 -22.16
CA THR A 236 7.32 -4.21 -23.29
C THR A 236 8.13 -5.40 -22.82
N LEU A 237 7.63 -6.61 -23.09
CA LEU A 237 8.28 -7.86 -22.76
C LEU A 237 9.11 -8.37 -23.93
N THR A 238 10.06 -9.26 -23.66
CA THR A 238 10.96 -9.87 -24.68
C THR A 238 10.21 -10.68 -25.75
N ASN A 239 9.00 -11.14 -25.45
CA ASN A 239 8.11 -11.80 -26.40
C ASN A 239 7.21 -10.82 -27.19
N ASN A 240 7.48 -9.52 -27.12
CA ASN A 240 6.72 -8.42 -27.71
C ASN A 240 5.31 -8.21 -27.11
N GLN A 241 4.95 -8.87 -26.02
CA GLN A 241 3.73 -8.54 -25.28
C GLN A 241 3.90 -7.17 -24.65
N ILE A 242 2.82 -6.37 -24.67
CA ILE A 242 2.80 -5.04 -24.08
C ILE A 242 1.77 -5.02 -22.95
N LEU A 243 2.18 -4.48 -21.80
CA LEU A 243 1.33 -4.28 -20.64
C LEU A 243 1.29 -2.80 -20.29
N TYR A 244 0.16 -2.34 -19.79
CA TYR A 244 -0.07 -0.97 -19.40
C TYR A 244 -0.47 -0.88 -17.92
N SER A 245 -0.08 0.22 -17.29
CA SER A 245 -0.54 0.67 -15.97
C SER A 245 -0.71 2.18 -16.02
N HIS A 246 -1.42 2.77 -15.09
CA HIS A 246 -1.55 4.21 -15.00
C HIS A 246 -1.74 4.70 -13.57
N SER A 247 -1.34 5.95 -13.33
CA SER A 247 -1.54 6.66 -12.07
C SER A 247 -1.93 8.10 -12.33
N LYS A 248 -2.44 8.79 -11.33
CA LYS A 248 -2.80 10.21 -11.43
C LYS A 248 -2.01 11.02 -10.42
N ILE A 249 -1.57 12.20 -10.84
CA ILE A 249 -0.91 13.18 -10.00
C ILE A 249 -1.47 14.57 -10.28
N GLN A 250 -1.79 15.31 -9.22
CA GLN A 250 -2.14 16.71 -9.32
C GLN A 250 -0.87 17.54 -9.44
N ILE A 251 -0.74 18.27 -10.53
CA ILE A 251 0.34 19.25 -10.73
C ILE A 251 -0.22 20.65 -10.48
N ASP A 252 0.34 21.34 -9.52
CA ASP A 252 0.00 22.74 -9.30
C ASP A 252 0.99 23.64 -10.04
N ALA A 253 0.54 24.83 -10.40
CA ALA A 253 1.43 25.87 -10.88
C ALA A 253 2.50 26.13 -9.83
N ASP A 254 3.70 26.55 -10.29
CA ASP A 254 4.71 27.07 -9.38
C ASP A 254 4.03 28.18 -8.55
N ILE A 255 3.60 27.82 -7.38
CA ILE A 255 3.33 28.82 -6.36
C ILE A 255 4.71 29.40 -6.15
N PRO A 256 4.94 30.69 -6.49
CA PRO A 256 6.18 31.33 -6.09
C PRO A 256 6.27 30.99 -4.61
N PRO A 257 7.41 30.51 -4.10
CA PRO A 257 7.45 30.14 -2.72
C PRO A 257 6.75 31.31 -2.06
N ILE A 258 5.51 31.10 -1.63
CA ILE A 258 4.99 31.97 -0.61
C ILE A 258 6.20 31.90 0.27
N VAL A 259 7.01 32.98 0.26
CA VAL A 259 8.02 33.09 1.29
C VAL A 259 7.13 32.79 2.45
N ALA A 260 7.05 31.48 2.69
CA ALA A 260 6.31 31.01 3.79
C ALA A 260 7.09 31.74 4.83
N ALA A 261 6.61 32.91 5.12
CA ALA A 261 6.68 33.27 6.48
C ALA A 261 6.06 32.00 7.07
N THR A 262 6.90 30.98 7.18
CA THR A 262 6.70 29.89 8.06
C THR A 262 6.61 30.63 9.35
N PHE A 263 5.43 31.15 9.58
CA PHE A 263 5.02 31.52 10.88
C PHE A 263 4.85 30.19 11.59
N ARG A 264 5.96 29.44 11.66
CA ARG A 264 6.25 28.67 12.84
C ARG A 264 6.31 29.71 13.94
N ARG A 265 5.15 30.14 14.35
CA ARG A 265 5.06 30.75 15.63
C ARG A 265 5.45 29.64 16.58
N THR A 266 6.74 29.63 16.91
CA THR A 266 7.11 29.19 18.23
C THR A 266 6.22 30.04 19.11
N ILE A 267 5.22 29.46 19.76
CA ILE A 267 4.24 30.18 20.55
C ILE A 267 4.95 30.77 21.77
N THR A 268 5.85 31.69 21.54
CA THR A 268 6.46 32.52 22.56
C THR A 268 5.78 33.87 22.64
N GLN A 269 4.85 34.14 21.72
CA GLN A 269 3.93 35.25 21.87
C GLN A 269 2.52 34.74 21.57
N PRO A 270 1.68 34.77 22.54
CA PRO A 270 0.33 34.40 22.36
C PRO A 270 -0.29 35.27 21.26
N CYS A 271 -0.95 34.63 20.30
CA CYS A 271 -2.13 35.24 19.73
C CYS A 271 -3.10 35.44 20.89
N SER A 272 -2.61 35.88 21.99
CA SER A 272 -2.87 35.56 23.37
C SER A 272 -4.02 36.26 23.94
N GLN A 273 -4.90 36.62 23.11
CA GLN A 273 -6.10 37.29 23.64
C GLN A 273 -7.35 36.78 22.98
N ASN A 274 -7.26 35.74 22.20
CA ASN A 274 -8.41 35.01 21.73
C ASN A 274 -8.80 33.91 22.75
N ALA A 275 -9.97 33.37 22.57
CA ALA A 275 -10.51 32.33 23.45
C ALA A 275 -9.65 31.03 23.50
N PHE A 276 -8.59 30.95 22.70
CA PHE A 276 -7.72 29.79 22.56
C PHE A 276 -6.30 30.01 23.10
N GLY A 277 -6.01 31.16 23.69
CA GLY A 277 -4.66 31.52 24.08
C GLY A 277 -3.97 30.54 25.01
N VAL A 278 -4.72 29.89 25.87
CA VAL A 278 -4.19 28.85 26.77
C VAL A 278 -3.92 27.56 26.00
N ASP A 279 -4.79 27.23 25.07
CA ASP A 279 -4.67 26.02 24.26
C ASP A 279 -3.51 26.13 23.27
N GLU A 280 -3.24 27.31 22.80
CA GLU A 280 -2.07 27.59 21.97
C GLU A 280 -0.75 27.34 22.71
N VAL A 281 -0.66 27.70 23.98
CA VAL A 281 0.51 27.43 24.80
C VAL A 281 0.67 25.93 25.04
N ASP A 282 -0.43 25.23 25.21
CA ASP A 282 -0.43 23.79 25.38
C ASP A 282 -0.03 23.05 24.10
N PHE A 283 -0.31 23.60 22.94
CA PHE A 283 0.07 23.05 21.64
C PHE A 283 1.47 23.43 21.20
N ASN A 284 2.10 24.32 21.91
CA ASN A 284 3.47 24.75 21.66
C ASN A 284 4.51 23.70 22.00
N GLY A 285 4.12 22.65 22.34
CA GLY A 285 5.05 21.62 22.72
C GLY A 285 4.58 20.29 22.20
N THR A 286 5.48 19.44 22.27
CA THR A 286 5.25 18.03 22.19
C THR A 286 4.50 17.61 23.44
N ARG A 287 3.26 17.18 23.31
CA ARG A 287 2.58 16.49 24.42
C ARG A 287 2.99 15.04 24.42
N GLN A 288 3.44 14.57 25.56
CA GLN A 288 3.58 13.13 25.78
C GLN A 288 2.20 12.53 26.07
N TYR A 289 1.84 11.52 25.33
CA TYR A 289 0.72 10.68 25.71
C TYR A 289 1.08 9.90 26.97
N VAL A 290 0.15 9.84 27.90
CA VAL A 290 0.34 9.08 29.15
C VAL A 290 0.67 7.62 28.79
N GLY A 291 1.85 7.18 29.20
CA GLY A 291 2.29 5.80 28.98
C GLY A 291 3.09 5.51 27.71
N THR A 292 3.37 6.52 26.90
CA THR A 292 4.21 6.35 25.71
C THR A 292 5.36 7.36 25.69
N SER A 293 6.45 7.00 25.02
CA SER A 293 7.56 7.91 24.74
C SER A 293 7.32 8.77 23.48
N ASN A 294 6.18 8.61 22.82
CA ASN A 294 5.86 9.29 21.58
C ASN A 294 5.30 10.69 21.88
N GLN A 295 5.75 11.63 21.10
CA GLN A 295 5.34 13.03 21.19
C GLN A 295 4.46 13.35 19.99
N ALA A 296 3.32 14.01 20.22
CA ALA A 296 2.52 14.60 19.17
C ALA A 296 2.96 16.05 18.98
N ILE A 297 3.18 16.44 17.74
CA ILE A 297 3.45 17.83 17.35
C ILE A 297 2.19 18.31 16.64
N LEU A 298 1.61 19.40 17.12
CA LEU A 298 0.55 20.11 16.43
C LEU A 298 1.15 21.33 15.74
N GLU A 299 1.07 21.35 14.42
CA GLU A 299 1.41 22.53 13.61
C GLU A 299 0.12 23.28 13.25
N ILE A 300 0.07 24.57 13.54
CA ILE A 300 -1.08 25.41 13.19
C ILE A 300 -0.62 26.42 12.14
N ASP A 301 -1.14 26.26 10.93
CA ASP A 301 -0.94 27.19 9.84
C ASP A 301 -2.11 28.17 9.75
N TYR A 302 -1.82 29.47 9.87
CA TYR A 302 -2.84 30.51 9.73
C TYR A 302 -2.91 31.01 8.29
N ALA A 303 -4.09 31.05 7.73
CA ALA A 303 -4.32 31.58 6.38
C ALA A 303 -3.96 33.05 6.22
N LEU A 304 -4.02 33.81 7.31
CA LEU A 304 -3.64 35.22 7.40
C LEU A 304 -2.81 35.44 8.67
N ASN A 305 -1.94 36.46 8.66
CA ASN A 305 -1.09 36.78 9.82
C ASN A 305 -1.85 37.58 10.91
N ASP A 306 -3.05 37.15 11.23
CA ASP A 306 -3.91 37.78 12.22
C ASP A 306 -4.24 36.87 13.41
N CYS A 307 -3.66 35.70 13.44
CA CYS A 307 -3.84 34.72 14.49
C CYS A 307 -5.30 34.24 14.69
N VAL A 308 -6.14 34.34 13.67
CA VAL A 308 -7.54 33.93 13.74
C VAL A 308 -7.72 32.58 13.02
N ILE A 309 -8.12 31.58 13.76
CA ILE A 309 -8.52 30.29 13.19
C ILE A 309 -9.93 30.44 12.60
N ARG A 310 -10.02 30.49 11.27
CA ARG A 310 -11.29 30.71 10.59
C ARG A 310 -11.98 29.42 10.18
N LYS A 311 -11.22 28.44 9.75
CA LYS A 311 -11.72 27.13 9.32
C LYS A 311 -10.66 26.09 9.62
N PRO A 312 -10.59 25.59 10.85
CA PRO A 312 -9.60 24.59 11.20
C PRO A 312 -9.82 23.31 10.38
N LEU A 313 -8.81 22.86 9.70
CA LEU A 313 -8.73 21.51 9.17
C LEU A 313 -7.90 20.68 10.15
N ILE A 314 -8.54 19.79 10.85
CA ILE A 314 -7.84 18.85 11.72
C ILE A 314 -7.63 17.57 10.93
N VAL A 315 -6.38 17.27 10.62
CA VAL A 315 -6.01 15.99 10.02
C VAL A 315 -5.49 15.11 11.16
N VAL A 316 -6.25 14.08 11.47
CA VAL A 316 -5.81 13.05 12.42
C VAL A 316 -5.34 11.86 11.61
N GLU A 317 -4.10 11.45 11.78
CA GLU A 317 -3.64 10.19 11.22
C GLU A 317 -4.45 9.05 11.85
N GLY A 318 -4.97 8.18 11.00
CA GLY A 318 -5.64 6.97 11.47
C GLY A 318 -4.66 6.06 12.20
N TYR A 319 -5.18 5.21 13.06
CA TYR A 319 -4.39 4.19 13.74
C TYR A 319 -3.68 3.31 12.72
N ASP A 320 -2.36 3.44 12.67
CA ASP A 320 -1.50 2.52 11.93
C ASP A 320 -1.17 1.33 12.84
N SER A 321 -1.71 0.18 12.49
CA SER A 321 -1.49 -1.04 13.27
C SER A 321 -0.06 -1.56 13.21
N GLY A 322 0.80 -0.99 12.38
CA GLY A 322 2.17 -1.45 12.16
C GLY A 322 2.27 -2.86 11.59
N LEU A 323 1.14 -3.49 11.31
CA LEU A 323 1.03 -4.91 10.96
C LEU A 323 1.61 -5.23 9.59
N LEU A 324 1.72 -4.26 8.72
CA LEU A 324 2.16 -4.44 7.34
C LEU A 324 3.41 -3.64 6.97
N GLY A 325 4.02 -2.96 7.93
CA GLY A 325 5.28 -2.22 7.69
C GLY A 325 5.17 -1.11 6.65
N VAL A 326 3.96 -0.59 6.42
CA VAL A 326 3.70 0.50 5.49
C VAL A 326 3.36 1.74 6.29
N GLU A 327 4.16 2.00 7.30
CA GLU A 327 4.01 3.22 8.08
C GLU A 327 4.37 4.44 7.24
N ASN A 328 3.47 5.40 7.29
CA ASN A 328 3.67 6.82 7.04
C ASN A 328 4.58 7.20 5.87
N ALA A 329 3.97 7.26 4.73
CA ALA A 329 4.50 8.03 3.65
C ALA A 329 3.63 9.27 3.35
N LEU A 330 2.95 9.77 4.36
CA LEU A 330 2.25 11.05 4.35
C LEU A 330 2.98 12.06 5.24
N GLY A 331 4.28 11.99 5.34
CA GLY A 331 5.09 13.07 5.90
C GLY A 331 5.61 13.93 4.78
#